data_d567669ed9ba13ca29fb79a351302eb4
#
_entry.id   d567669ed9ba13ca29fb79a351302eb4
#
_cell.length_a   1.000
_cell.length_b   1.000
_cell.length_c   1.000
_cell.angle_alpha   90.00
_cell.angle_beta   90.00
_cell.angle_gamma   90.00
#
_symmetry.space_group_name_H-M   'P 1'
#
loop_
_entity.id
_entity.type
_entity.pdbx_description
1 polymer ?
#
loop_
_entity_poly.entity_id
_entity_poly.type
_entity_poly.pdbx_seq_one_letter_code
_entity_poly.pdbx_strand_id
1 'polypeptide(L)'
;DQKRLKIIDNFYKEKISKNLFSENNINKIFYYHGKQAVDDILTFGIVTYKKFDEDLSKLINNFKEREAPVMPIGASTLMNKYQIPEGKQIGIKLKLIEQKWIENDFKISDQQINHIIND
;
A
#
# COMPACT_ATOMS: atom_id res chain seq x y z
N ASP A 1 -12.86 12.72 -13.70
CA ASP A 1 -12.22 11.54 -14.25
C ASP A 1 -12.83 10.28 -13.65
N GLN A 2 -13.35 9.40 -14.48
CA GLN A 2 -14.03 8.17 -14.04
C GLN A 2 -13.09 7.23 -13.27
N LYS A 3 -11.82 7.19 -13.63
CA LYS A 3 -10.85 6.34 -12.95
C LYS A 3 -10.63 6.80 -11.50
N ARG A 4 -10.53 8.10 -11.31
CA ARG A 4 -10.35 8.68 -9.96
C ARG A 4 -11.58 8.42 -9.09
N LEU A 5 -12.76 8.63 -9.65
CA LEU A 5 -14.02 8.37 -8.93
C LEU A 5 -14.16 6.90 -8.55
N LYS A 6 -13.73 6.00 -9.42
CA LYS A 6 -13.80 4.56 -9.17
C LYS A 6 -12.89 4.14 -8.01
N ILE A 7 -11.70 4.72 -7.93
CA ILE A 7 -10.77 4.46 -6.83
C ILE A 7 -11.38 4.90 -5.49
N ILE A 8 -11.95 6.10 -5.45
CA ILE A 8 -12.61 6.64 -4.27
C ILE A 8 -13.77 5.73 -3.85
N ASP A 9 -14.64 5.39 -4.80
CA ASP A 9 -15.81 4.56 -4.55
C ASP A 9 -15.41 3.19 -4.01
N ASN A 10 -14.43 2.54 -4.63
CA ASN A 10 -13.95 1.24 -4.18
C ASN A 10 -13.37 1.30 -2.76
N PHE A 11 -12.61 2.34 -2.46
CA PHE A 11 -12.02 2.49 -1.13
C PHE A 11 -13.11 2.54 -0.04
N TYR A 12 -14.10 3.40 -0.22
CA TYR A 12 -15.15 3.58 0.78
C TYR A 12 -16.13 2.40 0.84
N LYS A 13 -16.30 1.70 -0.27
CA LYS A 13 -17.18 0.54 -0.35
C LYS A 13 -16.64 -0.67 0.40
N GLU A 14 -15.33 -0.88 0.33
CA GLU A 14 -14.67 -2.03 0.94
C GLU A 14 -14.32 -1.82 2.41
N LYS A 15 -14.24 -0.58 2.86
CA LYS A 15 -13.74 -0.25 4.19
C LYS A 15 -14.85 0.31 5.07
N ILE A 16 -15.52 -0.57 5.79
CA ILE A 16 -16.61 -0.19 6.70
C ILE A 16 -16.11 -0.11 8.16
N SER A 17 -14.83 -0.40 8.41
CA SER A 17 -14.29 -0.49 9.75
C SER A 17 -13.83 0.86 10.31
N LYS A 18 -13.60 0.90 11.63
CA LYS A 18 -13.06 2.07 12.33
C LYS A 18 -11.66 2.46 11.84
N ASN A 19 -10.95 1.55 11.16
CA ASN A 19 -9.59 1.76 10.68
C ASN A 19 -9.53 2.11 9.20
N LEU A 20 -10.59 2.73 8.68
CA LEU A 20 -10.68 3.12 7.27
C LEU A 20 -9.45 3.88 6.80
N PHE A 21 -8.99 4.85 7.60
CA PHE A 21 -7.85 5.71 7.27
C PHE A 21 -6.56 5.26 7.95
N SER A 22 -6.41 3.98 8.27
CA SER A 22 -5.17 3.47 8.84
C SER A 22 -4.01 3.67 7.86
N GLU A 23 -2.80 3.81 8.37
CA GLU A 23 -1.61 3.95 7.52
C GLU A 23 -1.50 2.82 6.52
N ASN A 24 -1.81 1.59 6.93
CA ASN A 24 -1.74 0.45 6.01
C ASN A 24 -2.70 0.60 4.83
N ASN A 25 -3.94 1.00 5.08
CA ASN A 25 -4.92 1.21 4.01
C ASN A 25 -4.48 2.33 3.07
N ILE A 26 -3.98 3.43 3.61
CA ILE A 26 -3.52 4.55 2.81
C ILE A 26 -2.22 4.20 2.07
N ASN A 27 -1.32 3.46 2.69
CA ASN A 27 -0.10 2.98 2.03
C ASN A 27 -0.42 2.12 0.81
N LYS A 28 -1.43 1.26 0.89
CA LYS A 28 -1.89 0.45 -0.24
C LYS A 28 -2.35 1.32 -1.40
N ILE A 29 -3.15 2.34 -1.11
CA ILE A 29 -3.63 3.28 -2.13
C ILE A 29 -2.45 4.03 -2.75
N PHE A 30 -1.53 4.50 -1.92
CA PHE A 30 -0.35 5.23 -2.37
C PHE A 30 0.49 4.39 -3.33
N TYR A 31 0.77 3.15 -2.96
CA TYR A 31 1.58 2.25 -3.78
C TYR A 31 0.89 1.87 -5.09
N TYR A 32 -0.38 1.48 -5.03
CA TYR A 32 -1.10 0.98 -6.21
C TYR A 32 -1.65 2.08 -7.11
N HIS A 33 -1.98 3.25 -6.56
CA HIS A 33 -2.71 4.29 -7.29
C HIS A 33 -2.04 5.66 -7.29
N GLY A 34 -1.03 5.89 -6.44
CA GLY A 34 -0.26 7.12 -6.43
C GLY A 34 -0.79 8.23 -5.51
N LYS A 35 -0.07 9.35 -5.49
CA LYS A 35 -0.36 10.48 -4.60
C LYS A 35 -1.74 11.10 -4.83
N GLN A 36 -2.14 11.25 -6.09
CA GLN A 36 -3.41 11.90 -6.41
C GLN A 36 -4.58 11.10 -5.81
N ALA A 37 -4.50 9.77 -5.87
CA ALA A 37 -5.54 8.91 -5.31
C ALA A 37 -5.63 9.07 -3.78
N VAL A 38 -4.49 9.17 -3.10
CA VAL A 38 -4.46 9.41 -1.65
C VAL A 38 -5.11 10.75 -1.33
N ASP A 39 -4.73 11.80 -2.06
CA ASP A 39 -5.29 13.14 -1.87
C ASP A 39 -6.80 13.14 -2.09
N ASP A 40 -7.27 12.50 -3.15
CA ASP A 40 -8.69 12.40 -3.47
C ASP A 40 -9.47 11.71 -2.33
N ILE A 41 -8.95 10.60 -1.82
CA ILE A 41 -9.62 9.82 -0.77
C ILE A 41 -9.70 10.61 0.53
N LEU A 42 -8.59 11.22 0.93
CA LEU A 42 -8.55 11.98 2.19
C LEU A 42 -9.41 13.24 2.10
N THR A 43 -9.36 13.95 0.97
CA THR A 43 -10.20 15.14 0.74
C THR A 43 -11.68 14.79 0.76
N PHE A 44 -12.06 13.69 0.09
CA PHE A 44 -13.44 13.21 0.10
C PHE A 44 -13.90 12.90 1.52
N GLY A 45 -13.04 12.27 2.33
CA GLY A 45 -13.35 11.97 3.72
C GLY A 45 -13.64 13.21 4.55
N ILE A 46 -12.81 14.24 4.41
CA ILE A 46 -12.99 15.51 5.14
C ILE A 46 -14.31 16.17 4.73
N VAL A 47 -14.58 16.26 3.44
CA VAL A 47 -15.79 16.91 2.92
C VAL A 47 -17.04 16.13 3.30
N THR A 48 -17.02 14.81 3.13
CA THR A 48 -18.21 13.96 3.31
C THR A 48 -18.61 13.86 4.78
N TYR A 49 -17.66 13.70 5.68
CA TYR A 49 -17.94 13.51 7.10
C TYR A 49 -17.99 14.83 7.86
N LYS A 50 -17.72 15.95 7.19
CA LYS A 50 -17.73 17.30 7.77
C LYS A 50 -16.95 17.38 9.08
N LYS A 51 -15.92 16.57 9.18
CA LYS A 51 -15.14 16.45 10.40
C LYS A 51 -13.68 16.76 10.09
N PHE A 52 -13.21 17.88 10.62
CA PHE A 52 -11.79 18.15 10.59
C PHE A 52 -11.13 17.25 11.62
N ASP A 53 -10.36 16.30 11.15
CA ASP A 53 -9.60 15.39 11.98
C ASP A 53 -8.12 15.71 11.81
N GLU A 54 -7.46 16.03 12.92
CA GLU A 54 -6.02 16.33 12.90
C GLU A 54 -5.23 15.15 12.33
N ASP A 55 -5.67 13.92 12.60
CA ASP A 55 -5.01 12.73 12.09
C ASP A 55 -5.09 12.65 10.57
N LEU A 56 -6.23 13.03 9.98
CA LEU A 56 -6.39 13.11 8.52
C LEU A 56 -5.48 14.18 7.92
N SER A 57 -5.40 15.34 8.57
CA SER A 57 -4.49 16.41 8.13
C SER A 57 -3.04 15.97 8.15
N LYS A 58 -2.63 15.25 9.19
CA LYS A 58 -1.28 14.70 9.29
C LYS A 58 -1.00 13.69 8.19
N LEU A 59 -1.97 12.84 7.88
CA LEU A 59 -1.85 11.88 6.78
C LEU A 59 -1.66 12.58 5.44
N ILE A 60 -2.48 13.60 5.17
CA ILE A 60 -2.37 14.37 3.93
C ILE A 60 -0.96 14.97 3.82
N ASN A 61 -0.48 15.61 4.90
CA ASN A 61 0.85 16.21 4.90
C ASN A 61 1.96 15.18 4.74
N ASN A 62 1.81 14.00 5.35
CA ASN A 62 2.79 12.93 5.23
C ASN A 62 2.94 12.43 3.81
N PHE A 63 1.85 12.35 3.06
CA PHE A 63 1.88 11.84 1.70
C PHE A 63 2.10 12.90 0.64
N LYS A 64 1.96 14.18 0.99
CA LYS A 64 2.02 15.29 0.04
C LYS A 64 3.36 15.38 -0.69
N GLU A 65 4.47 15.16 0.01
CA GLU A 65 5.82 15.27 -0.54
C GLU A 65 6.55 13.94 -0.71
N ARG A 66 5.90 12.83 -0.38
CA ARG A 66 6.52 11.52 -0.54
C ARG A 66 6.49 11.09 -2.00
N GLU A 67 7.59 10.52 -2.44
CA GLU A 67 7.63 9.88 -3.76
C GLU A 67 7.02 8.49 -3.67
N ALA A 68 6.43 8.04 -4.78
CA ALA A 68 5.86 6.70 -4.84
C ALA A 68 6.97 5.66 -4.60
N PRO A 69 6.80 4.76 -3.63
CA PRO A 69 7.82 3.77 -3.32
C PRO A 69 7.93 2.72 -4.43
N VAL A 70 9.14 2.17 -4.56
CA VAL A 70 9.42 1.12 -5.53
C VAL A 70 9.77 -0.15 -4.77
N MET A 71 9.19 -1.26 -5.19
CA MET A 71 9.44 -2.56 -4.59
C MET A 71 10.93 -2.89 -4.64
N PRO A 72 11.58 -3.19 -3.48
CA PRO A 72 13.04 -3.35 -3.43
C PRO A 72 13.54 -4.64 -4.08
N ILE A 73 12.68 -5.64 -4.24
CA ILE A 73 13.05 -6.90 -4.87
C ILE A 73 12.02 -7.30 -5.92
N GLY A 74 12.46 -8.08 -6.89
CA GLY A 74 11.60 -8.60 -7.94
C GLY A 74 11.80 -10.10 -8.11
N ALA A 75 11.17 -10.66 -9.15
CA ALA A 75 11.23 -12.07 -9.44
C ALA A 75 12.67 -12.57 -9.63
N SER A 76 13.51 -11.79 -10.32
CA SER A 76 14.91 -12.17 -10.55
C SER A 76 15.70 -12.28 -9.25
N THR A 77 15.43 -11.43 -8.28
CA THR A 77 16.07 -11.51 -6.96
C THR A 77 15.68 -12.81 -6.25
N LEU A 78 14.40 -13.18 -6.31
CA LEU A 78 13.95 -14.43 -5.70
C LEU A 78 14.59 -15.65 -6.35
N MET A 79 14.75 -15.63 -7.66
CA MET A 79 15.40 -16.73 -8.38
C MET A 79 16.90 -16.82 -8.08
N ASN A 80 17.59 -15.69 -8.10
CA ASN A 80 19.04 -15.66 -8.02
C ASN A 80 19.58 -15.68 -6.58
N LYS A 81 19.02 -14.85 -5.71
CA LYS A 81 19.51 -14.74 -4.33
C LYS A 81 18.91 -15.82 -3.42
N TYR A 82 17.66 -16.14 -3.60
CA TYR A 82 16.92 -17.08 -2.74
C TYR A 82 16.70 -18.43 -3.40
N GLN A 83 17.14 -18.59 -4.64
CA GLN A 83 17.13 -19.87 -5.38
C GLN A 83 15.73 -20.49 -5.50
N ILE A 84 14.72 -19.66 -5.67
CA ILE A 84 13.36 -20.13 -5.90
C ILE A 84 13.20 -20.44 -7.39
N PRO A 85 12.71 -21.64 -7.76
CA PRO A 85 12.50 -21.96 -9.17
C PRO A 85 11.46 -21.07 -9.82
N GLU A 86 11.63 -20.80 -11.10
CA GLU A 86 10.64 -20.06 -11.88
C GLU A 86 9.30 -20.80 -11.85
N GLY A 87 8.20 -20.05 -11.70
CA GLY A 87 6.86 -20.63 -11.67
C GLY A 87 5.91 -19.85 -10.77
N LYS A 88 4.78 -20.49 -10.44
CA LYS A 88 3.72 -19.88 -9.62
C LYS A 88 4.21 -19.45 -8.24
N GLN A 89 5.16 -20.19 -7.66
CA GLN A 89 5.64 -19.88 -6.32
C GLN A 89 6.29 -18.49 -6.24
N ILE A 90 6.99 -18.08 -7.29
CA ILE A 90 7.60 -16.75 -7.33
C ILE A 90 6.53 -15.66 -7.19
N GLY A 91 5.46 -15.77 -7.97
CA GLY A 91 4.36 -14.80 -7.90
C GLY A 91 3.70 -14.75 -6.53
N ILE A 92 3.44 -15.90 -5.93
CA ILE A 92 2.83 -16.01 -4.61
C ILE A 92 3.74 -15.39 -3.54
N LYS A 93 5.01 -15.78 -3.52
CA LYS A 93 5.96 -15.26 -2.53
C LYS A 93 6.21 -13.78 -2.71
N LEU A 94 6.33 -13.31 -3.95
CA LEU A 94 6.51 -11.89 -4.23
C LEU A 94 5.33 -11.06 -3.72
N LYS A 95 4.11 -11.56 -3.88
CA LYS A 95 2.90 -10.89 -3.40
C LYS A 95 2.88 -10.82 -1.87
N LEU A 96 3.28 -11.87 -1.18
CA LEU A 96 3.36 -11.88 0.28
C LEU A 96 4.42 -10.89 0.78
N ILE A 97 5.57 -10.84 0.11
CA ILE A 97 6.63 -9.88 0.44
C ILE A 97 6.14 -8.45 0.23
N GLU A 98 5.44 -8.19 -0.86
CA GLU A 98 4.87 -6.87 -1.16
C GLU A 98 3.90 -6.45 -0.06
N GLN A 99 3.00 -7.33 0.36
CA GLN A 99 2.04 -7.04 1.43
C GLN A 99 2.75 -6.70 2.75
N LYS A 100 3.77 -7.47 3.12
CA LYS A 100 4.54 -7.21 4.33
C LYS A 100 5.28 -5.88 4.26
N TRP A 101 5.86 -5.59 3.11
CA TRP A 101 6.57 -4.35 2.84
C TRP A 101 5.64 -3.14 2.99
N ILE A 102 4.44 -3.20 2.44
CA ILE A 102 3.44 -2.12 2.57
C ILE A 102 3.01 -1.97 4.04
N GLU A 103 2.77 -3.08 4.74
CA GLU A 103 2.37 -3.07 6.15
C GLU A 103 3.42 -2.43 7.06
N ASN A 104 4.70 -2.58 6.69
CA ASN A 104 5.83 -2.03 7.45
C ASN A 104 6.26 -0.65 6.94
N ASP A 105 5.35 0.11 6.37
CA ASP A 105 5.61 1.45 5.85
C ASP A 105 6.74 1.46 4.82
N PHE A 106 6.66 0.52 3.87
CA PHE A 106 7.59 0.36 2.75
C PHE A 106 9.01 0.00 3.18
N LYS A 107 9.11 -0.84 4.22
CA LYS A 107 10.38 -1.37 4.70
C LYS A 107 10.26 -2.88 4.89
N ILE A 108 11.30 -3.61 4.50
CA ILE A 108 11.35 -5.04 4.74
C ILE A 108 12.81 -5.46 4.91
N SER A 109 13.06 -6.33 5.89
CA SER A 109 14.40 -6.87 6.16
C SER A 109 14.61 -8.21 5.46
N ASP A 110 15.87 -8.59 5.28
CA ASP A 110 16.21 -9.91 4.75
C ASP A 110 15.63 -11.04 5.60
N GLN A 111 15.61 -10.85 6.91
CA GLN A 111 15.03 -11.82 7.84
C GLN A 111 13.54 -12.03 7.59
N GLN A 112 12.80 -10.95 7.36
CA GLN A 112 11.37 -11.01 7.05
C GLN A 112 11.14 -11.71 5.71
N ILE A 113 11.97 -11.42 4.72
CA ILE A 113 11.90 -12.07 3.41
C ILE A 113 12.15 -13.57 3.55
N ASN A 114 13.21 -13.96 4.26
CA ASN A 114 13.53 -15.37 4.51
C ASN A 114 12.39 -16.09 5.21
N HIS A 115 11.74 -15.46 6.17
CA HIS A 115 10.61 -16.04 6.89
C HIS A 115 9.43 -16.34 5.94
N ILE A 116 9.14 -15.42 5.03
CA ILE A 116 8.07 -15.59 4.04
C ILE A 116 8.41 -16.70 3.06
N ILE A 117 9.68 -16.75 2.60
CA ILE A 117 10.13 -17.74 1.62
C ILE A 117 10.10 -19.17 2.19
N ASN A 118 10.46 -19.32 3.45
CA ASN A 118 10.59 -20.63 4.09
C ASN A 118 9.29 -21.13 4.71
N ASP A 119 8.23 -20.38 4.58
CA ASP A 119 6.94 -20.74 5.17
C ASP A 119 6.12 -21.72 4.29
#